data_f8d1e272aa11a67da0a851d6be518fc2
#
_entry.id   f8d1e272aa11a67da0a851d6be518fc2
#
_cell.length_a   1.000
_cell.length_b   1.000
_cell.length_c   1.000
_cell.angle_alpha   90.00
_cell.angle_beta   90.00
_cell.angle_gamma   90.00
#
_symmetry.space_group_name_H-M   'P 1'
#
loop_
_entity.id
_entity.type
_entity.pdbx_description
1 polymer ?
#
loop_
_entity_poly.entity_id
_entity_poly.type
_entity_poly.pdbx_seq_one_letter_code
_entity_poly.pdbx_strand_id
1 'polypeptide(L)'
;KRHIRPILIFFAMSCATTIYTNLDTVMLGFMTTDKDVGYYNAAIKIKLILVSIVTSLGTVLLPRASYYVEHSLIGEFWNTSRKALNFVMVIALPMMLYFILYAKEGIYFLSGTEYKGAILPMQIIMPTLLFIGLSMPHQPILSLLHTSVKARRQVCLIAGIME
;
A
#
# COMPACT_ATOMS: atom_id res chain seq x y z
N LYS A 1 33.48 -7.60 -5.49
CA LYS A 1 32.70 -8.85 -5.40
C LYS A 1 31.80 -8.94 -4.14
N ARG A 2 32.14 -8.25 -3.06
CA ARG A 2 31.41 -8.32 -1.76
C ARG A 2 30.01 -7.67 -1.82
N HIS A 3 29.76 -6.72 -2.71
CA HIS A 3 28.49 -6.00 -2.83
C HIS A 3 27.56 -6.57 -3.91
N ILE A 4 28.02 -7.49 -4.75
CA ILE A 4 27.23 -8.04 -5.87
C ILE A 4 26.07 -8.92 -5.34
N ARG A 5 26.30 -9.72 -4.30
CA ARG A 5 25.27 -10.57 -3.71
C ARG A 5 24.06 -9.79 -3.15
N PRO A 6 24.25 -8.75 -2.30
CA PRO A 6 23.12 -7.92 -1.87
C PRO A 6 22.40 -7.25 -3.03
N ILE A 7 23.13 -6.72 -4.02
CA ILE A 7 22.54 -6.06 -5.19
C ILE A 7 21.66 -7.03 -5.99
N LEU A 8 22.14 -8.27 -6.24
CA LEU A 8 21.35 -9.29 -6.92
C LEU A 8 20.08 -9.67 -6.17
N ILE A 9 20.14 -9.76 -4.85
CA ILE A 9 18.95 -10.05 -4.01
C ILE A 9 17.94 -8.91 -4.12
N PHE A 10 18.36 -7.65 -3.98
CA PHE A 10 17.48 -6.50 -4.14
C PHE A 10 16.90 -6.41 -5.56
N PHE A 11 17.69 -6.67 -6.57
CA PHE A 11 17.24 -6.72 -7.96
C PHE A 11 16.17 -7.80 -8.17
N ALA A 12 16.41 -9.03 -7.69
CA ALA A 12 15.45 -10.12 -7.78
C ALA A 12 14.13 -9.79 -7.03
N MET A 13 14.22 -9.19 -5.84
CA MET A 13 13.04 -8.74 -5.10
C MET A 13 12.27 -7.65 -5.85
N SER A 14 12.97 -6.67 -6.44
CA SER A 14 12.35 -5.61 -7.23
C SER A 14 11.67 -6.17 -8.49
N CYS A 15 12.32 -7.09 -9.19
CA CYS A 15 11.72 -7.77 -10.35
C CYS A 15 10.46 -8.54 -9.95
N ALA A 16 10.52 -9.33 -8.87
CA ALA A 16 9.37 -10.08 -8.37
C ALA A 16 8.20 -9.17 -7.98
N THR A 17 8.49 -8.06 -7.29
CA THR A 17 7.48 -7.08 -6.92
C THR A 17 6.86 -6.40 -8.15
N THR A 18 7.68 -6.02 -9.13
CA THR A 18 7.20 -5.40 -10.37
C THR A 18 6.32 -6.33 -11.18
N ILE A 19 6.70 -7.60 -11.30
CA ILE A 19 5.89 -8.63 -11.97
C ILE A 19 4.56 -8.79 -11.22
N TYR A 20 4.60 -8.95 -9.89
CA TYR A 20 3.41 -9.12 -9.08
C TYR A 20 2.44 -7.93 -9.18
N THR A 21 2.95 -6.70 -9.13
CA THR A 21 2.13 -5.48 -9.15
C THR A 21 1.54 -5.14 -10.52
N ASN A 22 2.09 -5.68 -11.60
CA ASN A 22 1.60 -5.45 -12.96
C ASN A 22 0.99 -6.72 -13.61
N LEU A 23 0.87 -7.80 -12.86
CA LEU A 23 0.37 -9.08 -13.37
C LEU A 23 -1.07 -8.95 -13.89
N ASP A 24 -1.90 -8.18 -13.21
CA ASP A 24 -3.27 -7.88 -13.61
C ASP A 24 -3.35 -7.18 -14.97
N THR A 25 -2.48 -6.20 -15.19
CA THR A 25 -2.37 -5.48 -16.47
C THR A 25 -1.91 -6.40 -17.60
N VAL A 26 -0.92 -7.26 -17.32
CA VAL A 26 -0.41 -8.23 -18.30
C VAL A 26 -1.49 -9.26 -18.65
N MET A 27 -2.19 -9.81 -17.66
CA MET A 27 -3.30 -10.75 -17.89
C MET A 27 -4.41 -10.10 -18.70
N LEU A 28 -4.75 -8.85 -18.40
CA LEU A 28 -5.76 -8.10 -19.14
C LEU A 28 -5.34 -7.92 -20.61
N GLY A 29 -4.05 -7.65 -20.88
CA GLY A 29 -3.52 -7.51 -22.22
C GLY A 29 -3.58 -8.78 -23.06
N PHE A 30 -3.57 -9.97 -22.44
CA PHE A 30 -3.79 -11.23 -23.14
C PHE A 30 -5.27 -11.54 -23.41
N MET A 31 -6.18 -10.97 -22.62
CA MET A 31 -7.61 -11.30 -22.67
C MET A 31 -8.45 -10.26 -23.41
N THR A 32 -7.94 -9.04 -23.56
CA THR A 32 -8.69 -7.90 -24.10
C THR A 32 -7.89 -7.10 -25.13
N THR A 33 -8.44 -5.97 -25.57
CA THR A 33 -7.78 -5.08 -26.56
C THR A 33 -6.83 -4.10 -25.85
N ASP A 34 -5.86 -3.56 -26.63
CA ASP A 34 -4.93 -2.53 -26.13
C ASP A 34 -5.68 -1.28 -25.60
N LYS A 35 -6.86 -0.97 -26.14
CA LYS A 35 -7.71 0.11 -25.66
C LYS A 35 -8.23 -0.16 -24.24
N ASP A 36 -8.65 -1.38 -23.97
CA ASP A 36 -9.18 -1.75 -22.65
C ASP A 36 -8.08 -1.73 -21.60
N VAL A 37 -6.87 -2.17 -21.95
CA VAL A 37 -5.68 -2.02 -21.10
C VAL A 37 -5.37 -0.55 -20.83
N GLY A 38 -5.52 0.31 -21.84
CA GLY A 38 -5.39 1.77 -21.67
C GLY A 38 -6.41 2.36 -20.70
N TYR A 39 -7.67 1.95 -20.78
CA TYR A 39 -8.74 2.37 -19.87
C TYR A 39 -8.48 1.90 -18.43
N TYR A 40 -8.07 0.67 -18.26
CA TYR A 40 -7.70 0.11 -16.96
C TYR A 40 -6.53 0.85 -16.33
N ASN A 41 -5.47 1.11 -17.10
CA ASN A 41 -4.31 1.86 -16.64
C ASN A 41 -4.65 3.30 -16.23
N ALA A 42 -5.57 3.96 -16.94
CA ALA A 42 -6.05 5.28 -16.54
C ALA A 42 -6.73 5.25 -15.17
N ALA A 43 -7.61 4.26 -14.93
CA ALA A 43 -8.27 4.07 -13.65
C ALA A 43 -7.25 3.78 -12.51
N ILE A 44 -6.24 2.93 -12.77
CA ILE A 44 -5.17 2.65 -11.81
C ILE A 44 -4.36 3.89 -11.47
N LYS A 45 -3.99 4.72 -12.44
CA LYS A 45 -3.23 5.95 -12.19
C LYS A 45 -4.00 6.91 -11.27
N ILE A 46 -5.30 7.08 -11.48
CA ILE A 46 -6.15 7.88 -10.60
C ILE A 46 -6.18 7.27 -9.19
N LYS A 47 -6.41 5.96 -9.08
CA LYS A 47 -6.36 5.27 -7.79
C LYS A 47 -5.03 5.49 -7.06
N LEU A 48 -3.89 5.40 -7.75
CA LEU A 48 -2.57 5.59 -7.15
C LEU A 48 -2.38 7.00 -6.59
N ILE A 49 -2.89 8.03 -7.26
CA ILE A 49 -2.89 9.40 -6.74
C ILE A 49 -3.68 9.47 -5.43
N LEU A 50 -4.88 8.89 -5.39
CA LEU A 50 -5.73 8.89 -4.19
C LEU A 50 -5.09 8.07 -3.05
N VAL A 51 -4.53 6.92 -3.38
CA VAL A 51 -3.78 6.09 -2.42
C VAL A 51 -2.61 6.88 -1.83
N SER A 52 -1.86 7.63 -2.63
CA SER A 52 -0.72 8.41 -2.12
C SER A 52 -1.14 9.47 -1.09
N ILE A 53 -2.32 10.08 -1.26
CA ILE A 53 -2.88 11.03 -0.28
C ILE A 53 -3.19 10.31 1.04
N VAL A 54 -3.87 9.16 0.96
CA VAL A 54 -4.25 8.36 2.14
C VAL A 54 -3.02 7.81 2.85
N THR A 55 -2.02 7.33 2.11
CA THR A 55 -0.81 6.69 2.66
C THR A 55 0.22 7.67 3.18
N SER A 56 0.20 8.93 2.74
CA SER A 56 1.11 9.97 3.23
C SER A 56 1.09 10.12 4.76
N LEU A 57 -0.07 9.95 5.38
CA LEU A 57 -0.22 9.94 6.83
C LEU A 57 0.48 8.76 7.51
N GLY A 58 0.47 7.59 6.89
CA GLY A 58 1.15 6.41 7.41
C GLY A 58 2.66 6.64 7.57
N THR A 59 3.27 7.34 6.63
CA THR A 59 4.71 7.65 6.66
C THR A 59 5.10 8.57 7.82
N VAL A 60 4.21 9.50 8.20
CA VAL A 60 4.43 10.41 9.34
C VAL A 60 4.21 9.70 10.67
N LEU A 61 3.32 8.72 10.72
CA LEU A 61 3.00 7.98 11.95
C LEU A 61 4.02 6.87 12.26
N LEU A 62 4.71 6.35 11.26
CA LEU A 62 5.67 5.25 11.42
C LEU A 62 6.77 5.54 12.46
N PRO A 63 7.45 6.70 12.44
CA PRO A 63 8.47 7.01 13.46
C PRO A 63 7.90 7.09 14.88
N ARG A 64 6.69 7.66 15.06
CA ARG A 64 6.03 7.72 16.36
C ARG A 64 5.63 6.34 16.85
N ALA A 65 5.09 5.50 15.98
CA ALA A 65 4.73 4.13 16.31
C ALA A 65 5.96 3.32 16.77
N SER A 66 7.08 3.46 16.07
CA SER A 66 8.35 2.82 16.45
C SER A 66 8.84 3.27 17.80
N TYR A 67 8.81 4.58 18.09
CA TYR A 67 9.18 5.16 19.37
C TYR A 67 8.36 4.59 20.54
N TYR A 68 7.03 4.52 20.39
CA TYR A 68 6.16 4.00 21.45
C TYR A 68 6.40 2.51 21.75
N VAL A 69 6.67 1.72 20.72
CA VAL A 69 6.97 0.30 20.88
C VAL A 69 8.34 0.09 21.55
N GLU A 70 9.36 0.85 21.15
CA GLU A 70 10.70 0.79 21.73
C GLU A 70 10.70 1.12 23.22
N HIS A 71 9.87 2.08 23.65
CA HIS A 71 9.72 2.48 25.04
C HIS A 71 8.63 1.71 25.81
N SER A 72 8.10 0.61 25.23
CA SER A 72 7.05 -0.23 25.83
C SER A 72 5.74 0.53 26.18
N LEU A 73 5.49 1.68 25.53
CA LEU A 73 4.30 2.50 25.71
C LEU A 73 3.15 1.97 24.84
N ILE A 74 2.73 0.74 25.08
CA ILE A 74 1.73 0.02 24.25
C ILE A 74 0.38 0.75 24.24
N GLY A 75 -0.02 1.36 25.34
CA GLY A 75 -1.27 2.14 25.43
C GLY A 75 -1.29 3.35 24.49
N GLU A 76 -0.20 4.12 24.45
CA GLU A 76 -0.04 5.27 23.56
C GLU A 76 0.04 4.84 22.08
N PHE A 77 0.69 3.72 21.82
CA PHE A 77 0.72 3.12 20.49
C PHE A 77 -0.69 2.81 19.96
N TRP A 78 -1.52 2.11 20.75
CA TRP A 78 -2.90 1.80 20.35
C TRP A 78 -3.78 3.03 20.20
N ASN A 79 -3.64 4.01 21.07
CA ASN A 79 -4.37 5.27 21.00
C ASN A 79 -4.03 6.04 19.72
N THR A 80 -2.74 6.13 19.39
CA THR A 80 -2.24 6.79 18.18
C THR A 80 -2.68 6.03 16.91
N SER A 81 -2.59 4.71 16.90
CA SER A 81 -3.04 3.87 15.78
C SER A 81 -4.55 4.01 15.53
N ARG A 82 -5.36 4.06 16.60
CA ARG A 82 -6.81 4.27 16.48
C ARG A 82 -7.15 5.65 15.93
N LYS A 83 -6.45 6.70 16.37
CA LYS A 83 -6.62 8.07 15.84
C LYS A 83 -6.26 8.13 14.36
N ALA A 84 -5.16 7.47 13.98
CA ALA A 84 -4.74 7.36 12.59
C ALA A 84 -5.76 6.64 11.71
N LEU A 85 -6.29 5.50 12.16
CA LEU A 85 -7.36 4.77 11.49
C LEU A 85 -8.59 5.65 11.27
N ASN A 86 -9.06 6.31 12.32
CA ASN A 86 -10.23 7.18 12.21
C ASN A 86 -10.00 8.31 11.19
N PHE A 87 -8.82 8.91 11.19
CA PHE A 87 -8.49 9.98 10.25
C PHE A 87 -8.43 9.47 8.81
N VAL A 88 -7.79 8.32 8.58
CA VAL A 88 -7.74 7.67 7.27
C VAL A 88 -9.14 7.34 6.77
N MET A 89 -10.00 6.80 7.64
CA MET A 89 -11.39 6.46 7.27
C MET A 89 -12.22 7.69 6.93
N VAL A 90 -12.07 8.79 7.69
CA VAL A 90 -12.77 10.05 7.44
C VAL A 90 -12.39 10.66 6.07
N ILE A 91 -11.17 10.43 5.59
CA ILE A 91 -10.73 10.93 4.28
C ILE A 91 -11.02 9.91 3.17
N ALA A 92 -10.70 8.64 3.38
CA ALA A 92 -10.82 7.61 2.36
C ALA A 92 -12.27 7.31 1.97
N LEU A 93 -13.19 7.35 2.95
CA LEU A 93 -14.59 7.03 2.70
C LEU A 93 -15.29 8.06 1.80
N PRO A 94 -15.24 9.38 2.06
CA PRO A 94 -15.85 10.36 1.16
C PRO A 94 -15.14 10.41 -0.21
N MET A 95 -13.81 10.22 -0.26
CA MET A 95 -13.10 10.14 -1.53
C MET A 95 -13.56 8.94 -2.35
N MET A 96 -13.66 7.77 -1.74
CA MET A 96 -14.17 6.57 -2.42
C MET A 96 -15.59 6.79 -2.95
N LEU A 97 -16.51 7.28 -2.11
CA LEU A 97 -17.89 7.55 -2.50
C LEU A 97 -17.97 8.57 -3.64
N TYR A 98 -17.20 9.65 -3.54
CA TYR A 98 -17.15 10.65 -4.60
C TYR A 98 -16.75 10.04 -5.94
N PHE A 99 -15.66 9.27 -5.97
CA PHE A 99 -15.17 8.68 -7.22
C PHE A 99 -15.99 7.49 -7.73
N ILE A 100 -16.83 6.87 -6.89
CA ILE A 100 -17.82 5.88 -7.34
C ILE A 100 -19.02 6.58 -7.99
N LEU A 101 -19.55 7.62 -7.36
CA LEU A 101 -20.75 8.33 -7.83
C LEU A 101 -20.44 9.23 -9.04
N TYR A 102 -19.31 9.93 -8.98
CA TYR A 102 -18.87 10.90 -10.00
C TYR A 102 -17.69 10.36 -10.83
N ALA A 103 -17.64 9.04 -11.06
CA ALA A 103 -16.57 8.39 -11.83
C ALA A 103 -16.44 8.97 -13.25
N LYS A 104 -17.57 9.28 -13.89
CA LYS A 104 -17.62 9.86 -15.23
C LYS A 104 -16.94 11.23 -15.28
N GLU A 105 -17.34 12.12 -14.38
CA GLU A 105 -16.82 13.48 -14.29
C GLU A 105 -15.34 13.47 -13.90
N GLY A 106 -14.95 12.59 -12.95
CA GLY A 106 -13.58 12.41 -12.52
C GLY A 106 -12.66 11.94 -13.65
N ILE A 107 -13.10 10.97 -14.46
CA ILE A 107 -12.32 10.50 -15.62
C ILE A 107 -12.24 11.56 -16.69
N TYR A 108 -13.33 12.23 -17.00
CA TYR A 108 -13.33 13.27 -18.03
C TYR A 108 -12.43 14.46 -17.68
N PHE A 109 -12.38 14.81 -16.40
CA PHE A 109 -11.51 15.86 -15.90
C PHE A 109 -10.01 15.48 -15.91
N LEU A 110 -9.68 14.24 -15.54
CA LEU A 110 -8.30 13.80 -15.37
C LEU A 110 -7.70 13.17 -16.63
N SER A 111 -8.49 12.44 -17.42
CA SER A 111 -8.00 11.65 -18.57
C SER A 111 -8.63 12.07 -19.90
N GLY A 112 -9.68 12.90 -19.87
CA GLY A 112 -10.38 13.36 -21.08
C GLY A 112 -11.55 12.47 -21.47
N THR A 113 -12.34 12.98 -22.43
CA THR A 113 -13.61 12.37 -22.88
C THR A 113 -13.44 11.08 -23.68
N GLU A 114 -12.24 10.81 -24.19
CA GLU A 114 -11.93 9.59 -24.94
C GLU A 114 -11.86 8.35 -24.04
N TYR A 115 -11.64 8.53 -22.73
CA TYR A 115 -11.48 7.45 -21.74
C TYR A 115 -12.81 7.01 -21.11
N LYS A 116 -13.91 7.05 -21.86
CA LYS A 116 -15.24 6.59 -21.37
C LYS A 116 -15.23 5.15 -20.85
N GLY A 117 -14.45 4.26 -21.46
CA GLY A 117 -14.34 2.87 -21.04
C GLY A 117 -13.65 2.67 -19.67
N ALA A 118 -12.95 3.70 -19.14
CA ALA A 118 -12.30 3.64 -17.83
C ALA A 118 -13.27 3.85 -16.65
N ILE A 119 -14.52 4.26 -16.89
CA ILE A 119 -15.51 4.55 -15.83
C ILE A 119 -15.81 3.28 -15.01
N LEU A 120 -16.09 2.17 -15.67
CA LEU A 120 -16.46 0.92 -15.03
C LEU A 120 -15.28 0.30 -14.25
N PRO A 121 -14.06 0.17 -14.82
CA PRO A 121 -12.88 -0.23 -14.06
C PRO A 121 -12.62 0.66 -12.85
N MET A 122 -12.80 1.98 -12.96
CA MET A 122 -12.61 2.92 -11.87
C MET A 122 -13.56 2.64 -10.71
N GLN A 123 -14.86 2.47 -10.99
CA GLN A 123 -15.87 2.17 -9.96
C GLN A 123 -15.56 0.86 -9.23
N ILE A 124 -15.09 -0.17 -9.93
CA ILE A 124 -14.74 -1.47 -9.35
C ILE A 124 -13.48 -1.39 -8.49
N ILE A 125 -12.49 -0.56 -8.89
CA ILE A 125 -11.21 -0.45 -8.20
C ILE A 125 -11.31 0.45 -6.95
N MET A 126 -12.19 1.45 -6.92
CA MET A 126 -12.27 2.43 -5.83
C MET A 126 -12.45 1.83 -4.43
N PRO A 127 -13.26 0.77 -4.19
CA PRO A 127 -13.36 0.15 -2.87
C PRO A 127 -12.01 -0.33 -2.31
N THR A 128 -11.03 -0.65 -3.16
CA THR A 128 -9.69 -1.06 -2.70
C THR A 128 -8.97 0.05 -1.92
N LEU A 129 -9.35 1.32 -2.13
CA LEU A 129 -8.82 2.45 -1.37
C LEU A 129 -9.09 2.30 0.14
N LEU A 130 -10.29 1.85 0.52
CA LEU A 130 -10.63 1.57 1.92
C LEU A 130 -9.79 0.43 2.50
N PHE A 131 -9.64 -0.66 1.75
CA PHE A 131 -8.84 -1.80 2.20
C PHE A 131 -7.36 -1.42 2.41
N ILE A 132 -6.80 -0.61 1.51
CA ILE A 132 -5.44 -0.08 1.65
C ILE A 132 -5.35 0.82 2.88
N GLY A 133 -6.32 1.72 3.07
CA GLY A 133 -6.36 2.59 4.24
C GLY A 133 -6.46 1.82 5.57
N LEU A 134 -7.27 0.76 5.62
CA LEU A 134 -7.39 -0.12 6.78
C LEU A 134 -6.12 -0.93 7.07
N SER A 135 -5.36 -1.31 6.05
CA SER A 135 -4.13 -2.09 6.20
C SER A 135 -2.95 -1.27 6.73
N MET A 136 -2.99 0.07 6.58
CA MET A 136 -1.93 0.98 6.97
C MET A 136 -1.44 0.86 8.42
N PRO A 137 -2.30 0.86 9.45
CA PRO A 137 -1.84 0.79 10.84
C PRO A 137 -1.34 -0.61 11.24
N HIS A 138 -1.58 -1.64 10.44
CA HIS A 138 -1.07 -2.99 10.70
C HIS A 138 0.40 -3.17 10.24
N GLN A 139 0.88 -2.38 9.29
CA GLN A 139 2.24 -2.49 8.77
C GLN A 139 3.33 -2.25 9.83
N PRO A 140 3.28 -1.19 10.68
CA PRO A 140 4.25 -1.01 11.75
C PRO A 140 4.20 -2.14 12.78
N ILE A 141 3.02 -2.69 13.09
CA ILE A 141 2.86 -3.81 14.02
C ILE A 141 3.57 -5.06 13.48
N LEU A 142 3.35 -5.39 12.20
CA LEU A 142 3.98 -6.57 11.58
C LEU A 142 5.51 -6.43 11.50
N SER A 143 6.02 -5.26 11.15
CA SER A 143 7.46 -4.99 11.07
C SER A 143 8.13 -5.10 12.45
N LEU A 144 7.48 -4.59 13.48
CA LEU A 144 7.98 -4.65 14.87
C LEU A 144 7.93 -6.06 15.45
N LEU A 145 6.85 -6.83 15.20
CA LEU A 145 6.77 -8.23 15.57
C LEU A 145 7.88 -9.04 14.88
N HIS A 146 8.11 -8.82 13.60
CA HIS A 146 9.18 -9.50 12.87
C HIS A 146 10.58 -9.14 13.41
N THR A 147 10.79 -7.89 13.77
CA THR A 147 12.07 -7.42 14.35
C THR A 147 12.28 -7.97 15.76
N SER A 148 11.25 -7.99 16.61
CA SER A 148 11.33 -8.53 17.97
C SER A 148 11.55 -10.04 17.98
N VAL A 149 10.91 -10.79 17.09
CA VAL A 149 11.12 -12.24 16.92
C VAL A 149 12.54 -12.52 16.42
N LYS A 150 13.05 -11.70 15.49
CA LYS A 150 14.41 -11.85 14.96
C LYS A 150 15.47 -11.50 16.01
N ALA A 151 15.24 -10.47 16.82
CA ALA A 151 16.10 -10.09 17.95
C ALA A 151 16.13 -11.19 19.03
N ARG A 152 14.98 -11.74 19.42
CA ARG A 152 14.91 -12.87 20.37
C ARG A 152 15.65 -14.10 19.85
N ARG A 153 15.53 -14.40 18.57
CA ARG A 153 16.23 -15.54 17.95
C ARG A 153 17.75 -15.35 17.95
N GLN A 154 18.24 -14.13 17.72
CA GLN A 154 19.66 -13.82 17.79
C GLN A 154 20.20 -13.91 19.23
N VAL A 155 19.46 -13.42 20.22
CA VAL A 155 19.83 -13.51 21.63
C VAL A 155 19.89 -14.99 22.09
N CYS A 156 18.92 -15.82 21.70
CA CYS A 156 18.96 -17.27 21.98
C CYS A 156 20.14 -17.98 21.30
N LEU A 157 20.48 -17.58 20.06
CA LEU A 157 21.65 -18.16 19.36
C LEU A 157 22.96 -17.77 20.02
N ILE A 158 23.09 -16.53 20.49
CA ILE A 158 24.30 -16.07 21.22
C ILE A 158 24.37 -16.70 22.58
N ALA A 159 23.26 -16.88 23.31
CA ALA A 159 23.22 -17.55 24.62
C ALA A 159 23.53 -19.04 24.49
N GLY A 160 23.09 -19.71 23.42
CA GLY A 160 23.42 -21.13 23.17
C GLY A 160 24.84 -21.40 22.62
N ILE A 161 25.63 -20.36 22.36
CA ILE A 161 27.04 -20.46 21.95
C ILE A 161 27.97 -20.27 23.18
N MET A 162 27.42 -19.77 24.30
CA MET A 162 28.18 -19.55 25.55
C MET A 162 28.03 -20.69 26.59
N GLU A 163 27.35 -21.78 26.29
CA GLU A 163 27.37 -23.06 26.98
C GLU A 163 28.25 -24.06 26.22
#